data_531047722c3992ae9e8de6737995b35d
#
_entry.id   531047722c3992ae9e8de6737995b35d
#
_cell.length_a   1.000
_cell.length_b   1.000
_cell.length_c   1.000
_cell.angle_alpha   90.00
_cell.angle_beta   90.00
_cell.angle_gamma   90.00
#
_symmetry.space_group_name_H-M   'P 1'
#
loop_
_entity.id
_entity.type
_entity.pdbx_description
1 polymer ?
#
loop_
_entity_poly.entity_id
_entity_poly.type
_entity_poly.pdbx_seq_one_letter_code
_entity_poly.pdbx_strand_id
1 'polypeptide(L)'
;VRAKKYNSYTNTGSGTSVKNILNRDFSTSRINQKWTTDVTEFKVCGRRIYLSGIMDMHSKEIIAYSLSFTPNMKLIMNMIKMAFRKMRNPKGVIIHSDQGWHYRHKSYKGFLKKKKAIQSMSRKGNCLDNAVIENFWGILKTEWFYLNKFDSIESFLEQLESYIHYFNYERDSSVLCYRTPIEVRYTNMIA
;
A
#
# COMPACT_ATOMS: atom_id res chain seq x y z
N VAL A 1 -13.14 10.02 -18.17
CA VAL A 1 -12.09 9.33 -18.95
C VAL A 1 -11.55 8.19 -18.09
N ARG A 2 -11.81 6.93 -18.46
CA ARG A 2 -11.32 5.74 -17.73
C ARG A 2 -9.80 5.67 -17.86
N ALA A 3 -9.09 5.74 -16.73
CA ALA A 3 -7.65 5.51 -16.69
C ALA A 3 -7.33 4.10 -17.22
N LYS A 4 -6.43 4.00 -18.20
CA LYS A 4 -5.94 2.72 -18.72
C LYS A 4 -5.28 1.93 -17.60
N LYS A 5 -5.81 0.73 -17.30
CA LYS A 5 -5.18 -0.24 -16.39
C LYS A 5 -3.77 -0.57 -16.90
N TYR A 6 -2.80 -0.46 -16.01
CA TYR A 6 -1.45 -0.98 -16.24
C TYR A 6 -1.52 -2.51 -16.41
N ASN A 7 -1.22 -3.01 -17.60
CA ASN A 7 -1.10 -4.44 -17.83
C ASN A 7 0.21 -4.94 -17.21
N SER A 8 0.14 -5.55 -16.03
CA SER A 8 1.28 -6.27 -15.47
C SER A 8 1.64 -7.44 -16.38
N TYR A 9 2.86 -7.45 -16.92
CA TYR A 9 3.41 -8.56 -17.69
C TYR A 9 3.31 -9.85 -16.87
N THR A 10 2.42 -10.75 -17.28
CA THR A 10 2.32 -12.09 -16.73
C THR A 10 3.42 -12.97 -17.32
N ASN A 11 4.58 -12.98 -16.71
CA ASN A 11 5.56 -14.02 -16.99
C ASN A 11 5.09 -15.31 -16.32
N THR A 12 4.84 -16.35 -17.12
CA THR A 12 4.41 -17.68 -16.73
C THR A 12 5.58 -18.46 -16.10
N GLY A 13 5.98 -18.07 -14.90
CA GLY A 13 6.87 -18.89 -14.07
C GLY A 13 6.01 -19.80 -13.19
N SER A 14 6.23 -21.11 -13.25
CA SER A 14 5.64 -22.18 -12.44
C SER A 14 6.02 -22.03 -10.95
N GLY A 15 5.45 -21.07 -10.28
CA GLY A 15 5.55 -20.91 -8.82
C GLY A 15 4.20 -21.18 -8.18
N THR A 16 4.16 -21.95 -7.09
CA THR A 16 2.97 -22.19 -6.29
C THR A 16 2.18 -20.90 -6.08
N SER A 17 0.95 -20.88 -6.56
CA SER A 17 0.03 -19.75 -6.43
C SER A 17 -0.17 -19.43 -4.95
N VAL A 18 0.10 -18.20 -4.57
CA VAL A 18 -0.18 -17.72 -3.19
C VAL A 18 -1.69 -17.61 -3.05
N LYS A 19 -2.24 -18.22 -2.00
CA LYS A 19 -3.68 -18.23 -1.75
C LYS A 19 -4.21 -16.86 -1.38
N ASN A 20 -5.46 -16.57 -1.75
CA ASN A 20 -6.21 -15.46 -1.20
C ASN A 20 -6.72 -15.83 0.19
N ILE A 21 -5.93 -15.48 1.22
CA ILE A 21 -6.31 -15.75 2.62
C ILE A 21 -7.32 -14.70 3.10
N LEU A 22 -7.24 -13.48 2.56
CA LEU A 22 -8.13 -12.39 2.93
C LEU A 22 -9.58 -12.67 2.54
N ASN A 23 -9.79 -13.26 1.34
CA ASN A 23 -11.10 -13.65 0.81
C ASN A 23 -12.19 -12.58 0.95
N ARG A 24 -11.82 -11.30 0.72
CA ARG A 24 -12.68 -10.10 0.90
C ARG A 24 -13.15 -9.83 2.32
N ASP A 25 -12.65 -10.56 3.31
CA ASP A 25 -12.83 -10.19 4.70
C ASP A 25 -11.82 -9.10 5.08
N PHE A 26 -12.22 -7.84 4.91
CA PHE A 26 -11.44 -6.65 5.28
C PHE A 26 -11.63 -6.23 6.73
N SER A 27 -12.48 -6.93 7.49
CA SER A 27 -12.70 -6.66 8.89
C SER A 27 -11.44 -6.91 9.72
N THR A 28 -11.24 -6.11 10.72
CA THR A 28 -10.08 -6.19 11.62
C THR A 28 -10.51 -5.85 13.03
N SER A 29 -9.98 -6.53 14.02
CA SER A 29 -10.24 -6.25 15.43
C SER A 29 -9.15 -5.39 16.09
N ARG A 30 -7.98 -5.26 15.43
CA ARG A 30 -6.84 -4.51 15.97
C ARG A 30 -5.89 -4.04 14.87
N ILE A 31 -5.08 -3.06 15.20
CA ILE A 31 -3.96 -2.61 14.35
C ILE A 31 -2.98 -3.75 14.06
N ASN A 32 -2.30 -3.67 12.94
CA ASN A 32 -1.26 -4.62 12.51
C ASN A 32 -1.77 -6.08 12.37
N GLN A 33 -3.06 -6.28 12.21
CA GLN A 33 -3.64 -7.60 11.93
C GLN A 33 -3.60 -7.93 10.44
N LYS A 34 -4.04 -6.99 9.61
CA LYS A 34 -4.06 -7.10 8.15
C LYS A 34 -3.52 -5.81 7.53
N TRP A 35 -2.56 -5.96 6.63
CA TRP A 35 -2.01 -4.87 5.83
C TRP A 35 -2.31 -5.10 4.36
N THR A 36 -2.50 -4.04 3.60
CA THR A 36 -2.62 -4.10 2.15
C THR A 36 -1.52 -3.27 1.50
N THR A 37 -1.04 -3.72 0.35
CA THR A 37 0.02 -3.04 -0.40
C THR A 37 -0.26 -3.07 -1.89
N ASP A 38 0.13 -2.00 -2.56
CA ASP A 38 0.01 -1.85 -4.00
C ASP A 38 0.99 -0.81 -4.52
N VAL A 39 1.06 -0.69 -5.85
CA VAL A 39 1.87 0.32 -6.55
C VAL A 39 0.98 1.16 -7.45
N THR A 40 1.09 2.47 -7.30
CA THR A 40 0.45 3.43 -8.23
C THR A 40 1.50 4.21 -9.01
N GLU A 41 1.11 4.75 -10.17
CA GLU A 41 1.94 5.55 -11.06
C GLU A 41 1.42 6.99 -11.15
N PHE A 42 2.36 7.94 -11.18
CA PHE A 42 2.14 9.35 -11.48
C PHE A 42 2.97 9.75 -12.71
N LYS A 43 2.47 10.70 -13.48
CA LYS A 43 3.24 11.36 -14.54
C LYS A 43 3.44 12.82 -14.14
N VAL A 44 4.69 13.18 -13.84
CA VAL A 44 5.08 14.51 -13.35
C VAL A 44 6.24 15.02 -14.20
N CYS A 45 6.14 16.24 -14.71
CA CYS A 45 7.18 16.86 -15.56
C CYS A 45 7.67 15.92 -16.68
N GLY A 46 6.74 15.23 -17.36
CA GLY A 46 7.05 14.30 -18.45
C GLY A 46 7.64 12.95 -18.01
N ARG A 47 7.96 12.75 -16.72
CA ARG A 47 8.53 11.51 -16.17
C ARG A 47 7.49 10.68 -15.42
N ARG A 48 7.70 9.37 -15.40
CA ARG A 48 6.89 8.44 -14.59
C ARG A 48 7.53 8.26 -13.22
N ILE A 49 6.71 8.34 -12.18
CA ILE A 49 7.08 8.09 -10.79
C ILE A 49 6.16 7.00 -10.26
N TYR A 50 6.74 5.96 -9.68
CA TYR A 50 6.03 4.84 -9.07
C TYR A 50 6.07 5.00 -7.57
N LEU A 51 4.90 4.96 -6.94
CA LEU A 51 4.71 5.00 -5.50
C LEU A 51 4.22 3.63 -5.03
N SER A 52 5.03 2.95 -4.24
CA SER A 52 4.62 1.75 -3.51
C SER A 52 4.23 2.14 -2.10
N GLY A 53 3.05 1.73 -1.67
CA GLY A 53 2.55 2.00 -0.32
C GLY A 53 2.08 0.75 0.39
N ILE A 54 2.04 0.82 1.71
CA ILE A 54 1.45 -0.19 2.58
C ILE A 54 0.58 0.47 3.63
N MET A 55 -0.64 -0.02 3.76
CA MET A 55 -1.67 0.51 4.64
C MET A 55 -2.10 -0.53 5.66
N ASP A 56 -2.30 -0.11 6.90
CA ASP A 56 -3.00 -0.89 7.92
C ASP A 56 -4.50 -0.90 7.63
N MET A 57 -5.12 -2.07 7.53
CA MET A 57 -6.54 -2.16 7.21
C MET A 57 -7.44 -1.74 8.38
N HIS A 58 -6.95 -1.73 9.61
CA HIS A 58 -7.71 -1.31 10.78
C HIS A 58 -7.74 0.21 10.91
N SER A 59 -6.57 0.83 11.05
CA SER A 59 -6.46 2.28 11.24
C SER A 59 -6.53 3.09 9.95
N LYS A 60 -6.39 2.46 8.78
CA LYS A 60 -6.21 3.09 7.46
C LYS A 60 -4.92 3.93 7.35
N GLU A 61 -4.01 3.82 8.30
CA GLU A 61 -2.72 4.50 8.25
C GLU A 61 -1.88 4.02 7.08
N ILE A 62 -1.29 4.95 6.34
CA ILE A 62 -0.16 4.65 5.44
C ILE A 62 1.08 4.47 6.30
N ILE A 63 1.41 3.21 6.58
CA ILE A 63 2.51 2.83 7.48
C ILE A 63 3.86 3.21 6.90
N ALA A 64 4.05 2.95 5.61
CA ALA A 64 5.27 3.26 4.87
C ALA A 64 4.97 3.37 3.38
N TYR A 65 5.82 4.11 2.70
CA TYR A 65 5.83 4.20 1.24
C TYR A 65 7.25 4.32 0.71
N SER A 66 7.42 4.11 -0.56
CA SER A 66 8.70 4.28 -1.27
C SER A 66 8.42 4.74 -2.70
N LEU A 67 9.35 5.49 -3.26
CA LEU A 67 9.25 6.07 -4.59
C LEU A 67 10.40 5.59 -5.49
N SER A 68 10.13 5.48 -6.79
CA SER A 68 11.13 5.14 -7.79
C SER A 68 10.69 5.60 -9.17
N PHE A 69 11.64 5.89 -10.05
CA PHE A 69 11.37 6.12 -11.48
C PHE A 69 11.13 4.84 -12.27
N THR A 70 11.35 3.68 -11.67
CA THR A 70 11.14 2.37 -12.28
C THR A 70 10.43 1.43 -11.30
N PRO A 71 9.46 0.61 -11.78
CA PRO A 71 8.75 -0.35 -10.94
C PRO A 71 9.61 -1.60 -10.72
N ASN A 72 10.63 -1.49 -9.88
CA ASN A 72 11.60 -2.55 -9.61
C ASN A 72 11.47 -3.14 -8.20
N MET A 73 12.19 -4.25 -7.95
CA MET A 73 12.17 -4.91 -6.64
C MET A 73 12.66 -4.02 -5.49
N LYS A 74 13.58 -3.08 -5.76
CA LYS A 74 14.10 -2.16 -4.74
C LYS A 74 12.99 -1.29 -4.17
N LEU A 75 12.07 -0.81 -5.05
CA LEU A 75 10.89 -0.05 -4.67
C LEU A 75 10.07 -0.79 -3.59
N ILE A 76 9.67 -2.04 -3.87
CA ILE A 76 8.86 -2.84 -2.95
C ILE A 76 9.63 -3.23 -1.69
N MET A 77 10.89 -3.62 -1.84
CA MET A 77 11.71 -4.06 -0.70
C MET A 77 12.05 -2.92 0.25
N ASN A 78 12.22 -1.70 -0.23
CA ASN A 78 12.41 -0.52 0.62
C ASN A 78 11.14 -0.26 1.42
N MET A 79 9.99 -0.14 0.77
CA MET A 79 8.70 0.09 1.41
C MET A 79 8.42 -0.95 2.51
N ILE A 80 8.53 -2.26 2.19
CA ILE A 80 8.20 -3.31 3.16
C ILE A 80 9.17 -3.34 4.35
N LYS A 81 10.47 -3.09 4.11
CA LYS A 81 11.46 -3.00 5.19
C LYS A 81 11.17 -1.81 6.12
N MET A 82 10.78 -0.66 5.58
CA MET A 82 10.40 0.52 6.37
C MET A 82 9.17 0.22 7.22
N ALA A 83 8.13 -0.41 6.66
CA ALA A 83 6.94 -0.79 7.40
C ALA A 83 7.27 -1.72 8.59
N PHE A 84 8.09 -2.74 8.37
CA PHE A 84 8.44 -3.69 9.43
C PHE A 84 9.39 -3.11 10.50
N ARG A 85 10.09 -2.01 10.25
CA ARG A 85 10.86 -1.30 11.29
C ARG A 85 9.96 -0.64 12.33
N LYS A 86 8.75 -0.22 11.95
CA LYS A 86 7.76 0.39 12.85
C LYS A 86 7.03 -0.63 13.73
N MET A 87 7.30 -1.92 13.56
CA MET A 87 6.54 -3.00 14.18
C MET A 87 7.38 -3.79 15.19
N ARG A 88 6.96 -3.84 16.46
CA ARG A 88 7.67 -4.62 17.50
C ARG A 88 7.54 -6.12 17.27
N ASN A 89 6.34 -6.62 16.93
CA ASN A 89 6.09 -8.03 16.70
C ASN A 89 5.37 -8.24 15.35
N PRO A 90 6.10 -8.63 14.31
CA PRO A 90 5.55 -8.85 12.98
C PRO A 90 4.89 -10.23 12.78
N LYS A 91 4.97 -11.13 13.78
CA LYS A 91 4.46 -12.49 13.64
C LYS A 91 2.96 -12.52 13.40
N GLY A 92 2.55 -13.18 12.32
CA GLY A 92 1.15 -13.42 11.98
C GLY A 92 0.44 -12.28 11.27
N VAL A 93 1.09 -11.12 11.02
CA VAL A 93 0.47 -10.08 10.21
C VAL A 93 0.19 -10.62 8.80
N ILE A 94 -1.03 -10.44 8.31
CA ILE A 94 -1.41 -10.79 6.94
C ILE A 94 -1.10 -9.60 6.04
N ILE A 95 -0.31 -9.83 4.98
CA ILE A 95 -0.01 -8.80 3.99
C ILE A 95 -0.64 -9.20 2.68
N HIS A 96 -1.62 -8.41 2.25
CA HIS A 96 -2.38 -8.64 1.04
C HIS A 96 -1.90 -7.73 -0.08
N SER A 97 -1.79 -8.29 -1.29
CA SER A 97 -1.42 -7.57 -2.51
C SER A 97 -2.18 -8.11 -3.71
N ASP A 98 -2.07 -7.43 -4.83
CA ASP A 98 -2.43 -7.97 -6.13
C ASP A 98 -1.46 -9.08 -6.58
N GLN A 99 -1.66 -9.61 -7.82
CA GLN A 99 -0.81 -10.63 -8.44
C GLN A 99 0.45 -10.05 -9.10
N GLY A 100 0.89 -8.85 -8.74
CA GLY A 100 2.09 -8.22 -9.27
C GLY A 100 3.33 -9.11 -9.16
N TRP A 101 4.18 -9.11 -10.17
CA TRP A 101 5.37 -9.97 -10.21
C TRP A 101 6.31 -9.74 -9.02
N HIS A 102 6.37 -8.51 -8.51
CA HIS A 102 7.19 -8.14 -7.35
C HIS A 102 6.83 -8.96 -6.11
N TYR A 103 5.53 -9.11 -5.85
CA TYR A 103 5.01 -9.83 -4.69
C TYR A 103 5.17 -11.35 -4.82
N ARG A 104 5.33 -11.86 -6.06
CA ARG A 104 5.63 -13.27 -6.33
C ARG A 104 7.13 -13.58 -6.27
N HIS A 105 7.98 -12.56 -6.29
CA HIS A 105 9.42 -12.72 -6.33
C HIS A 105 9.97 -13.37 -5.05
N LYS A 106 10.99 -14.23 -5.19
CA LYS A 106 11.61 -14.98 -4.08
C LYS A 106 12.10 -14.10 -2.94
N SER A 107 12.66 -12.93 -3.24
CA SER A 107 13.16 -11.99 -2.22
C SER A 107 12.05 -11.46 -1.32
N TYR A 108 10.87 -11.13 -1.88
CA TYR A 108 9.72 -10.68 -1.11
C TYR A 108 9.17 -11.80 -0.23
N LYS A 109 8.93 -12.98 -0.83
CA LYS A 109 8.46 -14.18 -0.08
C LYS A 109 9.42 -14.57 1.04
N GLY A 110 10.74 -14.58 0.76
CA GLY A 110 11.77 -14.88 1.76
C GLY A 110 11.80 -13.87 2.91
N PHE A 111 11.62 -12.59 2.60
CA PHE A 111 11.53 -11.55 3.63
C PHE A 111 10.32 -11.76 4.55
N LEU A 112 9.13 -11.99 3.99
CA LEU A 112 7.92 -12.24 4.79
C LEU A 112 8.05 -13.49 5.65
N LYS A 113 8.59 -14.58 5.09
CA LYS A 113 8.87 -15.81 5.84
C LYS A 113 9.82 -15.56 7.03
N LYS A 114 10.90 -14.81 6.82
CA LYS A 114 11.83 -14.43 7.90
C LYS A 114 11.14 -13.62 9.00
N LYS A 115 10.18 -12.78 8.65
CA LYS A 115 9.38 -11.98 9.60
C LYS A 115 8.21 -12.75 10.20
N LYS A 116 7.99 -14.02 9.81
CA LYS A 116 6.83 -14.83 10.19
C LYS A 116 5.50 -14.16 9.87
N ALA A 117 5.47 -13.34 8.82
CA ALA A 117 4.28 -12.71 8.26
C ALA A 117 3.62 -13.64 7.23
N ILE A 118 2.33 -13.48 7.05
CA ILE A 118 1.51 -14.31 6.18
C ILE A 118 1.24 -13.55 4.88
N GLN A 119 1.63 -14.13 3.76
CA GLN A 119 1.32 -13.54 2.45
C GLN A 119 -0.06 -13.97 1.98
N SER A 120 -0.86 -12.99 1.52
CA SER A 120 -2.13 -13.18 0.84
C SER A 120 -2.12 -12.43 -0.49
N MET A 121 -2.72 -13.00 -1.53
CA MET A 121 -2.81 -12.34 -2.85
C MET A 121 -4.21 -12.41 -3.39
N SER A 122 -4.63 -11.34 -4.09
CA SER A 122 -5.92 -11.29 -4.81
C SER A 122 -6.06 -12.44 -5.79
N ARG A 123 -7.28 -12.81 -6.11
CA ARG A 123 -7.56 -13.70 -7.25
C ARG A 123 -7.21 -13.00 -8.56
N LYS A 124 -6.74 -13.76 -9.54
CA LYS A 124 -6.38 -13.21 -10.86
C LYS A 124 -7.57 -12.50 -11.48
N GLY A 125 -7.36 -11.24 -11.90
CA GLY A 125 -8.40 -10.42 -12.54
C GLY A 125 -9.47 -9.85 -11.61
N ASN A 126 -9.34 -10.00 -10.28
CA ASN A 126 -10.34 -9.54 -9.33
C ASN A 126 -9.83 -8.30 -8.54
N CYS A 127 -10.16 -7.11 -9.05
CA CYS A 127 -9.74 -5.83 -8.43
C CYS A 127 -10.39 -5.61 -7.06
N LEU A 128 -11.58 -6.16 -6.80
CA LEU A 128 -12.27 -5.99 -5.52
C LEU A 128 -11.50 -6.59 -4.34
N ASP A 129 -10.60 -7.54 -4.61
CA ASP A 129 -9.82 -8.17 -3.55
C ASP A 129 -8.76 -7.21 -2.95
N ASN A 130 -8.37 -6.11 -3.65
CA ASN A 130 -7.40 -5.10 -3.16
C ASN A 130 -8.01 -3.69 -2.99
N ALA A 131 -9.34 -3.62 -2.87
CA ALA A 131 -10.10 -2.37 -2.90
C ALA A 131 -9.67 -1.34 -1.84
N VAL A 132 -9.17 -1.78 -0.68
CA VAL A 132 -8.84 -0.88 0.44
C VAL A 132 -7.73 0.11 0.07
N ILE A 133 -6.63 -0.36 -0.51
CA ILE A 133 -5.53 0.52 -0.92
C ILE A 133 -5.81 1.19 -2.28
N GLU A 134 -6.58 0.54 -3.17
CA GLU A 134 -7.03 1.17 -4.42
C GLU A 134 -7.90 2.40 -4.12
N ASN A 135 -8.75 2.34 -3.09
CA ASN A 135 -9.53 3.49 -2.62
C ASN A 135 -8.63 4.63 -2.15
N PHE A 136 -7.58 4.32 -1.37
CA PHE A 136 -6.61 5.34 -0.96
C PHE A 136 -5.93 6.00 -2.17
N TRP A 137 -5.52 5.22 -3.20
CA TRP A 137 -4.96 5.80 -4.42
C TRP A 137 -5.96 6.71 -5.15
N GLY A 138 -7.25 6.34 -5.12
CA GLY A 138 -8.32 7.20 -5.63
C GLY A 138 -8.38 8.52 -4.90
N ILE A 139 -8.43 8.50 -3.57
CA ILE A 139 -8.46 9.67 -2.69
C ILE A 139 -7.22 10.55 -2.94
N LEU A 140 -6.02 9.99 -2.87
CA LEU A 140 -4.76 10.68 -3.11
C LEU A 140 -4.75 11.41 -4.46
N LYS A 141 -5.25 10.76 -5.51
CA LYS A 141 -5.30 11.35 -6.85
C LYS A 141 -6.35 12.44 -6.98
N THR A 142 -7.54 12.24 -6.43
CA THR A 142 -8.65 13.19 -6.58
C THR A 142 -8.55 14.38 -5.65
N GLU A 143 -8.13 14.18 -4.41
CA GLU A 143 -8.05 15.26 -3.42
C GLU A 143 -6.75 16.08 -3.52
N TRP A 144 -5.69 15.50 -4.09
CA TRP A 144 -4.40 16.17 -4.14
C TRP A 144 -3.79 16.20 -5.55
N PHE A 145 -3.50 15.05 -6.18
CA PHE A 145 -2.69 15.03 -7.39
C PHE A 145 -3.30 15.80 -8.56
N TYR A 146 -4.60 15.63 -8.83
CA TYR A 146 -5.28 16.28 -9.94
C TYR A 146 -5.61 17.75 -9.68
N LEU A 147 -5.58 18.20 -8.44
CA LEU A 147 -5.85 19.58 -8.04
C LEU A 147 -4.58 20.44 -8.03
N ASN A 148 -3.39 19.83 -8.09
CA ASN A 148 -2.13 20.53 -8.02
C ASN A 148 -1.35 20.47 -9.34
N LYS A 149 -0.54 21.52 -9.57
CA LYS A 149 0.48 21.56 -10.62
C LYS A 149 1.84 21.46 -9.96
N PHE A 150 2.75 20.70 -10.58
CA PHE A 150 4.09 20.46 -10.04
C PHE A 150 5.11 21.00 -11.05
N ASP A 151 5.88 22.01 -10.63
CA ASP A 151 6.89 22.66 -11.47
C ASP A 151 8.17 21.83 -11.56
N SER A 152 8.40 20.96 -10.57
CA SER A 152 9.55 20.05 -10.52
C SER A 152 9.18 18.73 -9.86
N ILE A 153 10.06 17.75 -9.99
CA ILE A 153 9.92 16.46 -9.30
C ILE A 153 10.13 16.65 -7.80
N GLU A 154 11.04 17.51 -7.40
CA GLU A 154 11.34 17.83 -6.00
C GLU A 154 10.10 18.42 -5.33
N SER A 155 9.43 19.40 -5.95
CA SER A 155 8.17 19.95 -5.46
C SER A 155 7.07 18.90 -5.34
N PHE A 156 6.96 17.97 -6.28
CA PHE A 156 6.03 16.85 -6.18
C PHE A 156 6.34 15.95 -4.97
N LEU A 157 7.62 15.63 -4.73
CA LEU A 157 8.02 14.76 -3.63
C LEU A 157 7.72 15.39 -2.26
N GLU A 158 8.04 16.67 -2.08
CA GLU A 158 7.76 17.42 -0.84
C GLU A 158 6.25 17.51 -0.57
N GLN A 159 5.47 17.84 -1.59
CA GLN A 159 4.02 17.93 -1.47
C GLN A 159 3.37 16.57 -1.23
N LEU A 160 3.90 15.48 -1.81
CA LEU A 160 3.42 14.13 -1.55
C LEU A 160 3.68 13.72 -0.09
N GLU A 161 4.84 14.01 0.44
CA GLU A 161 5.18 13.76 1.84
C GLU A 161 4.22 14.52 2.77
N SER A 162 3.99 15.80 2.49
CA SER A 162 3.05 16.65 3.23
C SER A 162 1.62 16.10 3.15
N TYR A 163 1.18 15.64 1.97
CA TYR A 163 -0.15 15.07 1.83
C TYR A 163 -0.30 13.74 2.58
N ILE A 164 0.69 12.85 2.55
CA ILE A 164 0.62 11.59 3.30
C ILE A 164 0.63 11.87 4.81
N HIS A 165 1.37 12.89 5.27
CA HIS A 165 1.30 13.35 6.64
C HIS A 165 -0.12 13.84 6.99
N TYR A 166 -0.66 14.77 6.20
CA TYR A 166 -2.03 15.26 6.36
C TYR A 166 -3.05 14.11 6.40
N PHE A 167 -2.97 13.15 5.47
CA PHE A 167 -3.85 11.99 5.42
C PHE A 167 -3.81 11.17 6.72
N ASN A 168 -2.62 10.95 7.28
CA ASN A 168 -2.46 10.14 8.48
C ASN A 168 -2.83 10.88 9.77
N TYR A 169 -2.52 12.17 9.89
CA TYR A 169 -2.55 12.91 11.14
C TYR A 169 -3.68 13.94 11.26
N GLU A 170 -4.22 14.41 10.14
CA GLU A 170 -5.14 15.55 10.13
C GLU A 170 -6.47 15.25 9.42
N ARG A 171 -6.43 14.39 8.38
CA ARG A 171 -7.62 14.06 7.62
C ARG A 171 -8.48 13.06 8.38
N ASP A 172 -9.63 13.52 8.88
CA ASP A 172 -10.66 12.67 9.44
C ASP A 172 -11.37 11.84 8.35
N SER A 173 -12.01 10.76 8.76
CA SER A 173 -12.72 9.88 7.85
C SER A 173 -13.98 9.34 8.50
N SER A 174 -15.10 9.38 7.79
CA SER A 174 -16.36 8.80 8.23
C SER A 174 -16.25 7.29 8.49
N VAL A 175 -15.42 6.58 7.73
CA VAL A 175 -15.13 5.14 7.93
C VAL A 175 -14.42 4.88 9.27
N LEU A 176 -13.76 5.89 9.82
CA LEU A 176 -13.07 5.85 11.12
C LEU A 176 -13.85 6.61 12.21
N CYS A 177 -15.15 6.82 12.02
CA CYS A 177 -15.99 7.61 12.93
C CYS A 177 -15.42 9.02 13.14
N TYR A 178 -15.07 9.70 12.06
CA TYR A 178 -14.50 11.06 12.03
C TYR A 178 -13.22 11.21 12.86
N ARG A 179 -12.40 10.17 12.86
CA ARG A 179 -11.06 10.18 13.44
C ARG A 179 -10.00 10.08 12.34
N THR A 180 -8.81 10.51 12.66
CA THR A 180 -7.63 10.31 11.79
C THR A 180 -7.09 8.88 11.91
N PRO A 181 -6.36 8.37 10.91
CA PRO A 181 -5.68 7.08 11.00
C PRO A 181 -4.79 6.92 12.24
N ILE A 182 -4.10 7.98 12.63
CA ILE A 182 -3.19 7.96 13.78
C ILE A 182 -3.95 7.95 15.11
N GLU A 183 -5.05 8.68 15.25
CA GLU A 183 -5.91 8.61 16.44
C GLU A 183 -6.44 7.20 16.66
N VAL A 184 -6.91 6.53 15.60
CA VAL A 184 -7.34 5.13 15.68
C VAL A 184 -6.20 4.20 16.09
N ARG A 185 -4.99 4.43 15.57
CA ARG A 185 -3.80 3.66 15.97
C ARG A 185 -3.48 3.80 17.45
N TYR A 186 -3.46 5.03 17.97
CA TYR A 186 -3.13 5.28 19.39
C TYR A 186 -4.20 4.77 20.34
N THR A 187 -5.48 4.92 20.02
CA THR A 187 -6.56 4.36 20.84
C THR A 187 -6.43 2.83 21.00
N ASN A 188 -6.00 2.13 19.96
CA ASN A 188 -5.77 0.69 20.00
C ASN A 188 -4.45 0.28 20.69
N MET A 189 -3.55 1.20 20.99
CA MET A 189 -2.31 0.91 21.74
C MET A 189 -2.51 1.01 23.26
N ILE A 190 -3.57 1.70 23.69
CA ILE A 190 -3.86 1.98 25.10
C ILE A 190 -4.89 0.98 25.65
N ALA A 191 -5.66 0.35 24.78
CA ALA A 191 -6.63 -0.71 25.12
C ALA A 191 -5.95 -2.10 25.12
#